data_08b3175137ddfd676c5f6b61cfcfd973
#
_entry.id   08b3175137ddfd676c5f6b61cfcfd973
#
_cell.length_a   1.000
_cell.length_b   1.000
_cell.length_c   1.000
_cell.angle_alpha   90.00
_cell.angle_beta   90.00
_cell.angle_gamma   90.00
#
_symmetry.space_group_name_H-M   'P 1'
#
loop_
_entity.id
_entity.type
_entity.pdbx_description
1 polymer ?
#
loop_
_entity_poly.entity_id
_entity_poly.type
_entity_poly.pdbx_seq_one_letter_code
_entity_poly.pdbx_strand_id
1 'polypeptide(L)'
;MLKEYEKNKYEIISSLVSKKITIKESMQLLNLTERQVYRLKKIFKEQGEEGFIHGNHGKHSLNKKNDKLIKELEELYLTEFYDFNFKHFYEDFVFGKYDISYDTMLKAFTRDDIISPIANKKTLKAYKEAIKDIQSNKEDNLSSKKVDLYQSRIISYEKAHTRRSSNLYVFGQEVQMDACEKIWFGDIVSYLHLAVDKATKKVLFGWFEFEEITRGYYVLLFHIIINYGIPAKIKADNRSTFIANNVKEVDRKKFLTQFGKVCEKLNITLVTTSVPTAKAHVERENETFKNRLIAELRHEGITDIDKANDYLNNVFIPKMNKRFSYAIDKNKSLMKKNTYTEEELKLIISEKKDKIIDNASCISNNYKYYIPVNPETGEVTCFSKGTKCIMIINYDGEFWCEIENHYYQLTEIENRDSVMKKESEIETEKKEHHKYVPPMNHPWRQNMMLKKYK
;
A
#
# COMPACT_ATOMS: atom_id res chain seq x y z
N MET A 1 -33.63 38.84 16.87
CA MET A 1 -33.93 37.85 17.93
C MET A 1 -32.62 37.49 18.62
N LEU A 2 -32.60 37.62 19.96
CA LEU A 2 -31.42 37.26 20.79
C LEU A 2 -31.15 35.77 20.70
N LYS A 3 -29.87 35.38 20.66
CA LYS A 3 -29.49 34.00 20.89
C LYS A 3 -29.69 33.58 22.33
N GLU A 4 -29.86 32.31 22.61
CA GLU A 4 -30.15 31.78 23.97
C GLU A 4 -29.21 32.34 25.06
N TYR A 5 -27.90 32.41 24.76
CA TYR A 5 -26.91 32.99 25.67
C TYR A 5 -27.06 34.52 25.86
N GLU A 6 -27.45 35.25 24.84
CA GLU A 6 -27.72 36.70 24.90
C GLU A 6 -28.99 36.96 25.65
N LYS A 7 -30.01 36.12 25.48
CA LYS A 7 -31.28 36.16 26.20
C LYS A 7 -31.09 35.91 27.69
N ASN A 8 -30.31 34.88 28.03
CA ASN A 8 -29.98 34.58 29.43
C ASN A 8 -29.26 35.77 30.10
N LYS A 9 -28.28 36.40 29.44
CA LYS A 9 -27.63 37.62 29.96
C LYS A 9 -28.60 38.75 30.17
N TYR A 10 -29.51 39.00 29.25
CA TYR A 10 -30.54 40.04 29.34
C TYR A 10 -31.46 39.78 30.50
N GLU A 11 -31.97 38.56 30.68
CA GLU A 11 -32.88 38.18 31.76
C GLU A 11 -32.26 38.36 33.15
N ILE A 12 -31.01 37.94 33.34
CA ILE A 12 -30.28 38.10 34.62
C ILE A 12 -30.01 39.56 34.89
N ILE A 13 -29.60 40.38 33.93
CA ILE A 13 -29.37 41.81 34.15
C ILE A 13 -30.70 42.56 34.36
N SER A 14 -31.79 42.16 33.72
CA SER A 14 -33.14 42.69 33.96
C SER A 14 -33.56 42.42 35.40
N SER A 15 -33.32 41.21 35.90
CA SER A 15 -33.60 40.84 37.31
C SER A 15 -32.72 41.63 38.29
N LEU A 16 -31.48 41.96 37.95
CA LEU A 16 -30.60 42.83 38.75
C LEU A 16 -31.11 44.28 38.78
N VAL A 17 -31.55 44.81 37.64
CA VAL A 17 -32.08 46.19 37.56
C VAL A 17 -33.38 46.32 38.30
N SER A 18 -34.27 45.34 38.27
CA SER A 18 -35.51 45.26 39.02
C SER A 18 -35.29 44.92 40.50
N LYS A 19 -34.06 44.86 41.01
CA LYS A 19 -33.68 44.55 42.41
C LYS A 19 -34.16 43.17 42.92
N LYS A 20 -34.42 42.23 42.02
CA LYS A 20 -34.78 40.84 42.37
C LYS A 20 -33.58 39.99 42.77
N ILE A 21 -32.37 40.33 42.24
CA ILE A 21 -31.10 39.66 42.55
C ILE A 21 -30.04 40.71 42.88
N THR A 22 -29.01 40.30 43.60
CA THR A 22 -27.86 41.12 43.95
C THR A 22 -26.78 41.11 42.88
N ILE A 23 -25.84 42.07 42.95
CA ILE A 23 -24.66 42.08 42.05
C ILE A 23 -23.84 40.82 42.20
N LYS A 24 -23.64 40.33 43.44
CA LYS A 24 -22.88 39.11 43.73
C LYS A 24 -23.50 37.87 43.07
N GLU A 25 -24.81 37.72 43.16
CA GLU A 25 -25.55 36.64 42.52
C GLU A 25 -25.48 36.74 41.00
N SER A 26 -25.60 37.95 40.43
CA SER A 26 -25.42 38.16 38.97
C SER A 26 -24.04 37.79 38.51
N MET A 27 -22.98 38.07 39.28
CA MET A 27 -21.61 37.65 38.99
C MET A 27 -21.47 36.14 38.94
N GLN A 28 -22.09 35.44 39.90
CA GLN A 28 -22.05 33.97 39.93
C GLN A 28 -22.83 33.33 38.79
N LEU A 29 -24.05 33.81 38.51
CA LEU A 29 -24.91 33.28 37.46
C LEU A 29 -24.31 33.50 36.04
N LEU A 30 -23.67 34.65 35.83
CA LEU A 30 -23.06 34.97 34.53
C LEU A 30 -21.59 34.57 34.43
N ASN A 31 -20.98 34.19 35.54
CA ASN A 31 -19.52 33.96 35.63
C ASN A 31 -18.71 35.18 35.13
N LEU A 32 -19.10 36.37 35.56
CA LEU A 32 -18.51 37.65 35.16
C LEU A 32 -17.97 38.42 36.36
N THR A 33 -17.00 39.30 36.09
CA THR A 33 -16.49 40.21 37.13
C THR A 33 -17.50 41.32 37.45
N GLU A 34 -17.40 41.90 38.63
CA GLU A 34 -18.28 43.00 39.08
C GLU A 34 -18.31 44.16 38.06
N ARG A 35 -17.13 44.54 37.54
CA ARG A 35 -17.02 45.59 36.53
C ARG A 35 -17.77 45.25 35.23
N GLN A 36 -17.76 43.99 34.82
CA GLN A 36 -18.52 43.53 33.65
C GLN A 36 -20.03 43.56 33.89
N VAL A 37 -20.49 43.20 35.09
CA VAL A 37 -21.90 43.28 35.47
C VAL A 37 -22.37 44.75 35.47
N TYR A 38 -21.60 45.67 36.04
CA TYR A 38 -21.92 47.11 35.95
C TYR A 38 -21.98 47.64 34.52
N ARG A 39 -21.08 47.22 33.68
CA ARG A 39 -21.10 47.56 32.27
C ARG A 39 -22.37 47.07 31.57
N LEU A 40 -22.76 45.84 31.79
CA LEU A 40 -24.01 45.27 31.26
C LEU A 40 -25.23 45.97 31.81
N LYS A 41 -25.23 46.33 33.09
CA LYS A 41 -26.30 47.12 33.72
C LYS A 41 -26.44 48.53 33.09
N LYS A 42 -25.32 49.13 32.70
CA LYS A 42 -25.34 50.41 31.98
C LYS A 42 -25.91 50.23 30.57
N ILE A 43 -25.46 49.20 29.85
CA ILE A 43 -25.98 48.87 28.50
C ILE A 43 -27.49 48.62 28.54
N PHE A 44 -27.96 47.85 29.52
CA PHE A 44 -29.40 47.61 29.73
C PHE A 44 -30.21 48.89 29.86
N LYS A 45 -29.71 49.85 30.66
CA LYS A 45 -30.38 51.13 30.86
C LYS A 45 -30.38 52.04 29.62
N GLU A 46 -29.33 52.02 28.83
CA GLU A 46 -29.14 52.91 27.68
C GLU A 46 -29.73 52.31 26.37
N GLN A 47 -29.66 51.01 26.18
CA GLN A 47 -29.98 50.38 24.91
C GLN A 47 -31.02 49.25 25.01
N GLY A 48 -31.45 48.90 26.23
CA GLY A 48 -32.42 47.83 26.43
C GLY A 48 -31.95 46.47 25.90
N GLU A 49 -32.83 45.75 25.24
CA GLU A 49 -32.58 44.42 24.71
C GLU A 49 -31.54 44.46 23.55
N GLU A 50 -31.54 45.49 22.74
CA GLU A 50 -30.66 45.64 21.58
C GLU A 50 -29.19 45.69 21.97
N GLY A 51 -28.87 46.25 23.15
CA GLY A 51 -27.51 46.31 23.66
C GLY A 51 -26.87 44.96 24.00
N PHE A 52 -27.67 43.91 24.06
CA PHE A 52 -27.20 42.54 24.33
C PHE A 52 -26.93 41.74 23.06
N ILE A 53 -27.33 42.27 21.91
CA ILE A 53 -27.01 41.66 20.63
C ILE A 53 -25.52 41.79 20.39
N HIS A 54 -24.83 40.66 20.18
CA HIS A 54 -23.40 40.68 19.91
C HIS A 54 -23.10 41.49 18.62
N GLY A 55 -22.16 42.44 18.67
CA GLY A 55 -21.85 43.35 17.55
C GLY A 55 -21.46 42.69 16.21
N ASN A 56 -21.19 41.38 16.21
CA ASN A 56 -20.96 40.57 15.03
C ASN A 56 -22.18 39.69 14.65
N HIS A 57 -23.34 39.90 15.29
CA HIS A 57 -24.55 39.18 14.93
C HIS A 57 -24.98 39.55 13.51
N GLY A 58 -25.13 38.55 12.63
CA GLY A 58 -25.48 38.75 11.23
C GLY A 58 -24.35 39.20 10.31
N LYS A 59 -23.17 39.54 10.86
CA LYS A 59 -22.02 39.88 10.03
C LYS A 59 -21.30 38.63 9.57
N HIS A 60 -21.06 38.52 8.27
CA HIS A 60 -20.18 37.51 7.74
C HIS A 60 -18.73 37.77 8.17
N SER A 61 -18.00 36.72 8.55
CA SER A 61 -16.56 36.84 8.81
C SER A 61 -15.87 37.36 7.55
N LEU A 62 -14.93 38.32 7.70
CA LEU A 62 -14.09 38.79 6.58
C LEU A 62 -13.32 37.65 5.89
N ASN A 63 -13.07 36.56 6.63
CA ASN A 63 -12.39 35.37 6.13
C ASN A 63 -13.37 34.30 5.61
N LYS A 64 -14.68 34.57 5.51
CA LYS A 64 -15.62 33.65 4.90
C LYS A 64 -15.29 33.50 3.43
N LYS A 65 -14.88 32.30 3.01
CA LYS A 65 -14.63 32.01 1.59
C LYS A 65 -15.93 32.02 0.81
N ASN A 66 -15.83 32.33 -0.48
CA ASN A 66 -16.98 32.41 -1.36
C ASN A 66 -17.68 31.04 -1.46
N ASP A 67 -18.97 31.00 -1.22
CA ASP A 67 -19.79 29.80 -1.31
C ASP A 67 -19.74 29.21 -2.76
N LYS A 68 -19.48 30.03 -3.78
CA LYS A 68 -19.27 29.57 -5.16
C LYS A 68 -18.01 28.71 -5.30
N LEU A 69 -16.90 29.14 -4.67
CA LEU A 69 -15.64 28.38 -4.65
C LEU A 69 -15.82 27.03 -3.95
N ILE A 70 -16.56 27.01 -2.84
CA ILE A 70 -16.83 25.76 -2.11
C ILE A 70 -17.61 24.79 -2.97
N LYS A 71 -18.69 25.23 -3.62
CA LYS A 71 -19.48 24.39 -4.52
C LYS A 71 -18.70 23.86 -5.72
N GLU A 72 -17.82 24.66 -6.29
CA GLU A 72 -16.93 24.23 -7.36
C GLU A 72 -16.01 23.09 -6.92
N LEU A 73 -15.43 23.20 -5.71
CA LEU A 73 -14.58 22.16 -5.15
C LEU A 73 -15.36 20.90 -4.77
N GLU A 74 -16.59 21.04 -4.32
CA GLU A 74 -17.49 19.92 -4.02
C GLU A 74 -17.86 19.15 -5.29
N GLU A 75 -18.23 19.87 -6.35
CA GLU A 75 -18.54 19.28 -7.66
C GLU A 75 -17.31 18.57 -8.23
N LEU A 76 -16.15 19.23 -8.23
CA LEU A 76 -14.91 18.65 -8.68
C LEU A 76 -14.55 17.37 -7.90
N TYR A 77 -14.71 17.39 -6.57
CA TYR A 77 -14.46 16.22 -5.75
C TYR A 77 -15.43 15.08 -6.07
N LEU A 78 -16.71 15.34 -6.19
CA LEU A 78 -17.73 14.32 -6.40
C LEU A 78 -17.68 13.70 -7.81
N THR A 79 -17.21 14.45 -8.81
CA THR A 79 -17.14 13.98 -10.21
C THR A 79 -15.84 13.26 -10.52
N GLU A 80 -14.69 13.85 -10.15
CA GLU A 80 -13.38 13.36 -10.59
C GLU A 80 -12.58 12.65 -9.48
N PHE A 81 -12.73 13.14 -8.22
CA PHE A 81 -11.88 12.74 -7.10
C PHE A 81 -12.62 12.01 -5.95
N TYR A 82 -13.77 11.43 -6.25
CA TYR A 82 -14.67 10.82 -5.25
C TYR A 82 -14.04 9.70 -4.41
N ASP A 83 -13.02 9.02 -4.93
CA ASP A 83 -12.27 7.94 -4.27
C ASP A 83 -10.98 8.43 -3.55
N PHE A 84 -10.64 9.72 -3.69
CA PHE A 84 -9.52 10.32 -2.95
C PHE A 84 -9.89 10.58 -1.48
N ASN A 85 -8.96 10.38 -0.55
CA ASN A 85 -9.18 10.93 0.77
C ASN A 85 -9.02 12.47 0.73
N PHE A 86 -9.75 13.19 1.58
CA PHE A 86 -9.77 14.66 1.57
C PHE A 86 -8.39 15.30 1.68
N LYS A 87 -7.48 14.69 2.44
CA LYS A 87 -6.12 15.23 2.59
C LYS A 87 -5.31 15.07 1.31
N HIS A 88 -5.48 13.94 0.61
CA HIS A 88 -4.86 13.68 -0.68
C HIS A 88 -5.38 14.66 -1.75
N PHE A 89 -6.71 14.76 -1.87
CA PHE A 89 -7.34 15.72 -2.78
C PHE A 89 -6.84 17.15 -2.55
N TYR A 90 -6.84 17.61 -1.28
CA TYR A 90 -6.37 18.95 -0.94
C TYR A 90 -4.91 19.19 -1.32
N GLU A 91 -4.02 18.26 -0.98
CA GLU A 91 -2.57 18.43 -1.16
C GLU A 91 -2.16 18.49 -2.63
N ASP A 92 -2.82 17.72 -3.50
CA ASP A 92 -2.40 17.55 -4.87
C ASP A 92 -3.20 18.41 -5.87
N PHE A 93 -4.45 18.73 -5.56
CA PHE A 93 -5.35 19.39 -6.51
C PHE A 93 -5.89 20.73 -6.04
N VAL A 94 -5.90 21.01 -4.73
CA VAL A 94 -6.44 22.26 -4.18
C VAL A 94 -5.33 23.19 -3.71
N PHE A 95 -4.34 22.67 -2.99
CA PHE A 95 -3.26 23.46 -2.43
C PHE A 95 -2.45 24.19 -3.51
N GLY A 96 -2.31 25.51 -3.36
CA GLY A 96 -1.60 26.36 -4.32
C GLY A 96 -2.38 26.72 -5.59
N LYS A 97 -3.53 26.09 -5.85
CA LYS A 97 -4.41 26.42 -6.97
C LYS A 97 -5.63 27.25 -6.53
N TYR A 98 -6.14 26.98 -5.34
CA TYR A 98 -7.31 27.64 -4.77
C TYR A 98 -6.96 28.30 -3.44
N ASP A 99 -7.49 29.51 -3.20
CA ASP A 99 -7.28 30.22 -1.95
C ASP A 99 -8.23 29.72 -0.84
N ILE A 100 -7.99 28.51 -0.37
CA ILE A 100 -8.73 27.88 0.71
C ILE A 100 -7.81 27.02 1.57
N SER A 101 -8.01 27.03 2.88
CA SER A 101 -7.28 26.13 3.78
C SER A 101 -7.93 24.75 3.85
N TYR A 102 -7.13 23.72 4.16
CA TYR A 102 -7.64 22.37 4.36
C TYR A 102 -8.77 22.30 5.39
N ASP A 103 -8.63 23.02 6.51
CA ASP A 103 -9.63 23.00 7.58
C ASP A 103 -10.95 23.67 7.15
N THR A 104 -10.88 24.70 6.30
CA THR A 104 -12.08 25.35 5.73
C THR A 104 -12.79 24.43 4.76
N MET A 105 -12.04 23.81 3.83
CA MET A 105 -12.59 22.82 2.89
C MET A 105 -13.22 21.64 3.64
N LEU A 106 -12.51 21.06 4.62
CA LEU A 106 -13.01 19.93 5.41
C LEU A 106 -14.31 20.26 6.15
N LYS A 107 -14.42 21.47 6.74
CA LYS A 107 -15.65 21.92 7.40
C LYS A 107 -16.79 22.07 6.41
N ALA A 108 -16.54 22.62 5.22
CA ALA A 108 -17.55 22.75 4.19
C ALA A 108 -18.04 21.39 3.72
N PHE A 109 -17.14 20.49 3.32
CA PHE A 109 -17.48 19.15 2.89
C PHE A 109 -18.24 18.33 3.95
N THR A 110 -17.83 18.46 5.22
CA THR A 110 -18.53 17.80 6.34
C THR A 110 -19.92 18.38 6.56
N ARG A 111 -20.10 19.71 6.44
CA ARG A 111 -21.40 20.39 6.54
C ARG A 111 -22.37 19.91 5.44
N ASP A 112 -21.86 19.78 4.23
CA ASP A 112 -22.65 19.44 3.03
C ASP A 112 -22.70 17.91 2.79
N ASP A 113 -22.40 17.12 3.85
CA ASP A 113 -22.54 15.66 3.92
C ASP A 113 -21.65 14.87 2.94
N ILE A 114 -20.61 15.48 2.43
CA ILE A 114 -19.61 14.79 1.61
C ILE A 114 -18.69 13.99 2.54
N ILE A 115 -18.56 12.70 2.26
CA ILE A 115 -17.82 11.75 3.10
C ILE A 115 -16.59 11.26 2.37
N SER A 116 -15.43 11.37 3.01
CA SER A 116 -14.20 10.78 2.51
C SER A 116 -14.27 9.25 2.58
N PRO A 117 -13.87 8.51 1.51
CA PRO A 117 -13.76 7.05 1.55
C PRO A 117 -12.77 6.59 2.61
N ILE A 118 -11.74 7.41 2.90
CA ILE A 118 -10.70 7.14 3.89
C ILE A 118 -10.50 8.39 4.75
N ALA A 119 -10.73 8.24 6.07
CA ALA A 119 -10.58 9.33 7.02
C ALA A 119 -9.16 9.44 7.56
N ASN A 120 -8.61 10.65 7.62
CA ASN A 120 -7.41 10.95 8.38
C ASN A 120 -7.74 11.50 9.78
N LYS A 121 -6.74 11.81 10.60
CA LYS A 121 -6.92 12.30 11.98
C LYS A 121 -7.81 13.55 12.09
N LYS A 122 -7.68 14.52 11.16
CA LYS A 122 -8.50 15.73 11.16
C LYS A 122 -9.93 15.44 10.70
N THR A 123 -10.10 14.62 9.69
CA THR A 123 -11.41 14.15 9.23
C THR A 123 -12.16 13.40 10.33
N LEU A 124 -11.46 12.54 11.09
CA LEU A 124 -12.06 11.84 12.23
C LEU A 124 -12.50 12.80 13.34
N LYS A 125 -11.73 13.85 13.60
CA LYS A 125 -12.13 14.89 14.55
C LYS A 125 -13.40 15.60 14.07
N ALA A 126 -13.47 15.95 12.77
CA ALA A 126 -14.66 16.56 12.19
C ALA A 126 -15.89 15.63 12.25
N TYR A 127 -15.73 14.33 12.00
CA TYR A 127 -16.81 13.36 12.17
C TYR A 127 -17.30 13.25 13.62
N LYS A 128 -16.38 13.26 14.59
CA LYS A 128 -16.74 13.26 16.03
C LYS A 128 -17.49 14.53 16.43
N GLU A 129 -17.11 15.68 15.87
CA GLU A 129 -17.83 16.95 16.07
C GLU A 129 -19.22 16.90 15.43
N ALA A 130 -19.34 16.45 14.18
CA ALA A 130 -20.61 16.33 13.47
C ALA A 130 -21.59 15.36 14.18
N ILE A 131 -21.09 14.23 14.72
CA ILE A 131 -21.93 13.31 15.51
C ILE A 131 -22.51 14.02 16.74
N LYS A 132 -21.71 14.81 17.45
CA LYS A 132 -22.19 15.56 18.62
C LYS A 132 -23.27 16.58 18.25
N ASP A 133 -23.07 17.29 17.12
CA ASP A 133 -24.03 18.27 16.65
C ASP A 133 -25.35 17.61 16.23
N ILE A 134 -25.33 16.47 15.53
CA ILE A 134 -26.51 15.70 15.17
C ILE A 134 -27.25 15.19 16.42
N GLN A 135 -26.51 14.67 17.41
CA GLN A 135 -27.11 14.16 18.65
C GLN A 135 -27.73 15.27 19.53
N SER A 136 -27.16 16.48 19.50
CA SER A 136 -27.70 17.63 20.25
C SER A 136 -28.97 18.20 19.61
N ASN A 137 -29.13 18.11 18.30
CA ASN A 137 -30.24 18.71 17.55
C ASN A 137 -31.46 17.81 17.38
N LYS A 138 -31.46 16.57 17.91
CA LYS A 138 -32.59 15.61 17.93
C LYS A 138 -33.34 15.47 16.59
N GLU A 139 -32.66 15.44 15.46
CA GLU A 139 -33.29 15.29 14.17
C GLU A 139 -33.23 13.86 13.61
N ASP A 140 -34.32 13.44 13.05
CA ASP A 140 -34.79 12.30 12.22
C ASP A 140 -33.91 11.07 11.87
N ASN A 141 -34.59 9.99 11.42
CA ASN A 141 -34.03 8.70 10.97
C ASN A 141 -32.87 8.77 9.94
N LEU A 142 -32.76 9.85 9.16
CA LEU A 142 -31.66 10.09 8.23
C LEU A 142 -30.36 10.38 8.97
N SER A 143 -30.45 11.04 10.12
CA SER A 143 -29.33 11.37 11.02
C SER A 143 -28.69 10.13 11.63
N SER A 144 -29.47 9.08 11.90
CA SER A 144 -28.96 7.82 12.44
C SER A 144 -28.02 7.09 11.48
N LYS A 145 -28.35 6.99 10.19
CA LYS A 145 -27.49 6.36 9.18
C LYS A 145 -26.16 7.10 8.98
N LYS A 146 -26.17 8.45 9.10
CA LYS A 146 -24.95 9.26 9.05
C LYS A 146 -24.06 9.01 10.26
N VAL A 147 -24.65 8.95 11.45
CA VAL A 147 -23.94 8.63 12.69
C VAL A 147 -23.28 7.26 12.58
N ASP A 148 -23.99 6.23 12.10
CA ASP A 148 -23.45 4.88 11.93
C ASP A 148 -22.28 4.86 10.96
N LEU A 149 -22.37 5.60 9.84
CA LEU A 149 -21.30 5.71 8.87
C LEU A 149 -20.05 6.40 9.44
N TYR A 150 -20.23 7.50 10.16
CA TYR A 150 -19.13 8.20 10.82
C TYR A 150 -18.48 7.33 11.90
N GLN A 151 -19.28 6.62 12.69
CA GLN A 151 -18.79 5.69 13.71
C GLN A 151 -17.98 4.55 13.09
N SER A 152 -18.46 3.95 11.99
CA SER A 152 -17.74 2.89 11.30
C SER A 152 -16.35 3.33 10.81
N ARG A 153 -16.22 4.57 10.32
CA ARG A 153 -14.95 5.17 9.91
C ARG A 153 -14.01 5.43 11.09
N ILE A 154 -14.55 5.90 12.20
CA ILE A 154 -13.78 6.11 13.44
C ILE A 154 -13.25 4.78 13.98
N ILE A 155 -14.08 3.75 14.06
CA ILE A 155 -13.69 2.42 14.55
C ILE A 155 -12.61 1.80 13.64
N SER A 156 -12.76 1.91 12.33
CA SER A 156 -11.77 1.42 11.37
C SER A 156 -10.39 2.03 11.60
N TYR A 157 -10.32 3.32 11.87
CA TYR A 157 -9.06 4.01 12.16
C TYR A 157 -8.47 3.65 13.53
N GLU A 158 -9.28 3.58 14.57
CA GLU A 158 -8.81 3.32 15.94
C GLU A 158 -8.21 1.91 16.11
N LYS A 159 -8.63 0.95 15.29
CA LYS A 159 -8.02 -0.40 15.26
C LYS A 159 -6.59 -0.43 14.74
N ALA A 160 -6.15 0.61 14.04
CA ALA A 160 -4.83 0.69 13.39
C ALA A 160 -3.70 1.22 14.32
N HIS A 161 -3.85 1.18 15.63
CA HIS A 161 -2.85 1.73 16.56
C HIS A 161 -1.61 0.83 16.71
N THR A 162 -0.43 1.38 16.37
CA THR A 162 0.88 0.76 16.56
C THR A 162 1.71 1.43 17.62
N ARG A 163 2.43 0.61 18.42
CA ARG A 163 3.42 1.07 19.42
C ARG A 163 4.58 1.80 18.73
N ARG A 164 5.05 2.90 19.33
CA ARG A 164 6.25 3.60 18.87
C ARG A 164 7.49 2.71 19.11
N SER A 165 8.27 2.41 18.06
CA SER A 165 9.60 1.85 18.21
C SER A 165 10.64 2.96 18.24
N SER A 166 11.65 2.84 19.09
CA SER A 166 12.82 3.74 19.09
C SER A 166 13.64 3.50 17.82
N ASN A 167 13.80 4.53 17.00
CA ASN A 167 14.53 4.43 15.72
C ASN A 167 15.96 4.91 15.91
N LEU A 168 16.84 3.98 16.27
CA LEU A 168 18.29 4.16 16.24
C LEU A 168 18.91 3.47 15.00
N TYR A 169 18.19 3.46 13.88
CA TYR A 169 18.65 2.83 12.64
C TYR A 169 19.33 3.84 11.73
N VAL A 170 20.31 3.34 10.96
CA VAL A 170 21.05 4.10 9.96
C VAL A 170 20.59 3.66 8.57
N PHE A 171 20.61 4.56 7.59
CA PHE A 171 20.20 4.26 6.21
C PHE A 171 20.94 3.04 5.66
N GLY A 172 20.21 2.10 5.08
CA GLY A 172 20.76 0.85 4.55
C GLY A 172 21.04 -0.23 5.58
N GLN A 173 20.84 0.05 6.88
CA GLN A 173 21.02 -0.95 7.94
C GLN A 173 19.96 -2.06 7.87
N GLU A 174 18.71 -1.73 7.64
CA GLU A 174 17.61 -2.68 7.48
C GLU A 174 16.61 -2.18 6.42
N VAL A 175 16.49 -2.93 5.33
CA VAL A 175 15.46 -2.74 4.31
C VAL A 175 14.35 -3.75 4.56
N GLN A 176 13.12 -3.28 4.65
CA GLN A 176 11.94 -4.12 4.79
C GLN A 176 11.31 -4.34 3.44
N MET A 177 11.04 -5.60 3.09
CA MET A 177 10.37 -6.00 1.85
C MET A 177 9.06 -6.70 2.17
N ASP A 178 8.03 -6.38 1.40
CA ASP A 178 6.69 -6.99 1.51
C ASP A 178 5.96 -6.90 0.18
N ALA A 179 4.97 -7.76 -0.02
CA ALA A 179 4.05 -7.68 -1.15
C ALA A 179 2.62 -7.55 -0.66
N CYS A 180 1.83 -6.77 -1.37
CA CYS A 180 0.45 -6.49 -1.03
C CYS A 180 -0.47 -6.77 -2.21
N GLU A 181 -1.38 -7.74 -2.01
CA GLU A 181 -2.43 -8.09 -2.94
C GLU A 181 -3.57 -7.08 -2.92
N LYS A 182 -4.00 -6.62 -4.10
CA LYS A 182 -5.16 -5.76 -4.29
C LYS A 182 -5.54 -5.70 -5.77
N ILE A 183 -6.73 -5.17 -6.07
CA ILE A 183 -7.03 -4.58 -7.38
C ILE A 183 -6.43 -3.17 -7.35
N TRP A 184 -5.24 -3.01 -7.94
CA TRP A 184 -4.51 -1.75 -7.92
C TRP A 184 -4.89 -0.85 -9.09
N PHE A 185 -5.16 -1.45 -10.26
CA PHE A 185 -5.55 -0.81 -11.51
C PHE A 185 -6.40 -1.79 -12.32
N GLY A 186 -7.26 -1.27 -13.20
CA GLY A 186 -8.21 -2.09 -13.95
C GLY A 186 -9.11 -2.93 -13.04
N ASP A 187 -9.40 -4.17 -13.47
CA ASP A 187 -10.25 -5.13 -12.76
C ASP A 187 -9.49 -6.40 -12.34
N ILE A 188 -8.14 -6.40 -12.44
CA ILE A 188 -7.30 -7.57 -12.22
C ILE A 188 -6.61 -7.44 -10.86
N VAL A 189 -6.65 -8.53 -10.09
CA VAL A 189 -5.85 -8.64 -8.86
C VAL A 189 -4.38 -8.65 -9.23
N SER A 190 -3.61 -7.81 -8.58
CA SER A 190 -2.17 -7.72 -8.76
C SER A 190 -1.47 -7.49 -7.40
N TYR A 191 -0.16 -7.70 -7.39
CA TYR A 191 0.66 -7.66 -6.19
C TYR A 191 1.65 -6.51 -6.29
N LEU A 192 1.58 -5.57 -5.36
CA LEU A 192 2.57 -4.51 -5.22
C LEU A 192 3.68 -4.98 -4.28
N HIS A 193 4.86 -5.23 -4.82
CA HIS A 193 6.07 -5.46 -4.06
C HIS A 193 6.69 -4.13 -3.69
N LEU A 194 7.00 -3.90 -2.40
CA LEU A 194 7.63 -2.67 -1.90
C LEU A 194 8.88 -2.98 -1.09
N ALA A 195 9.87 -2.10 -1.21
CA ALA A 195 11.06 -2.09 -0.38
C ALA A 195 11.21 -0.73 0.32
N VAL A 196 11.27 -0.74 1.64
CA VAL A 196 11.30 0.45 2.48
C VAL A 196 12.51 0.43 3.40
N ASP A 197 13.28 1.51 3.41
CA ASP A 197 14.35 1.68 4.39
C ASP A 197 13.78 2.04 5.76
N LYS A 198 14.15 1.27 6.78
CA LYS A 198 13.61 1.41 8.12
C LYS A 198 14.01 2.72 8.81
N ALA A 199 15.21 3.21 8.54
CA ALA A 199 15.73 4.41 9.18
C ALA A 199 15.05 5.67 8.69
N THR A 200 14.96 5.81 7.38
CA THR A 200 14.45 7.01 6.71
C THR A 200 12.99 6.94 6.34
N LYS A 201 12.37 5.75 6.39
CA LYS A 201 11.03 5.46 5.84
C LYS A 201 10.94 5.73 4.34
N LYS A 202 12.07 5.83 3.67
CA LYS A 202 12.11 6.02 2.23
C LYS A 202 11.72 4.73 1.53
N VAL A 203 10.75 4.81 0.63
CA VAL A 203 10.47 3.74 -0.32
C VAL A 203 11.60 3.76 -1.34
N LEU A 204 12.36 2.66 -1.41
CA LEU A 204 13.52 2.55 -2.26
C LEU A 204 13.13 2.17 -3.69
N PHE A 205 12.20 1.25 -3.81
CA PHE A 205 11.63 0.81 -5.08
C PHE A 205 10.29 0.11 -4.87
N GLY A 206 9.44 0.09 -5.90
CA GLY A 206 8.19 -0.65 -5.94
C GLY A 206 8.01 -1.35 -7.29
N TRP A 207 7.33 -2.50 -7.30
CA TRP A 207 7.10 -3.26 -8.51
C TRP A 207 5.78 -4.01 -8.47
N PHE A 208 4.98 -3.89 -9.52
CA PHE A 208 3.75 -4.66 -9.71
C PHE A 208 4.03 -5.97 -10.45
N GLU A 209 3.39 -7.04 -9.96
CA GLU A 209 3.31 -8.35 -10.61
C GLU A 209 1.88 -8.87 -10.57
N PHE A 210 1.53 -9.78 -11.48
CA PHE A 210 0.23 -10.46 -11.44
C PHE A 210 0.14 -11.54 -10.36
N GLU A 211 1.29 -12.04 -9.91
CA GLU A 211 1.39 -13.04 -8.85
C GLU A 211 2.50 -12.65 -7.86
N GLU A 212 2.38 -13.10 -6.62
CA GLU A 212 3.46 -12.94 -5.66
C GLU A 212 4.53 -14.02 -5.85
N ILE A 213 5.49 -13.72 -6.70
CA ILE A 213 6.59 -14.60 -7.06
C ILE A 213 7.95 -14.00 -6.69
N THR A 214 8.98 -14.85 -6.66
CA THR A 214 10.36 -14.45 -6.31
C THR A 214 10.91 -13.37 -7.25
N ARG A 215 10.44 -13.34 -8.51
CA ARG A 215 10.83 -12.35 -9.51
C ARG A 215 10.60 -10.92 -9.04
N GLY A 216 9.45 -10.59 -8.47
CA GLY A 216 9.18 -9.24 -7.97
C GLY A 216 10.19 -8.78 -6.92
N TYR A 217 10.61 -9.67 -6.04
CA TYR A 217 11.64 -9.37 -5.03
C TYR A 217 13.04 -9.24 -5.64
N TYR A 218 13.35 -9.97 -6.73
CA TYR A 218 14.60 -9.81 -7.47
C TYR A 218 14.66 -8.44 -8.14
N VAL A 219 13.59 -8.00 -8.78
CA VAL A 219 13.47 -6.64 -9.36
C VAL A 219 13.71 -5.58 -8.29
N LEU A 220 13.07 -5.70 -7.12
CA LEU A 220 13.32 -4.77 -6.01
C LEU A 220 14.80 -4.74 -5.62
N LEU A 221 15.40 -5.91 -5.41
CA LEU A 221 16.79 -6.02 -4.97
C LEU A 221 17.76 -5.42 -5.98
N PHE A 222 17.58 -5.71 -7.26
CA PHE A 222 18.39 -5.17 -8.34
C PHE A 222 18.38 -3.65 -8.36
N HIS A 223 17.19 -3.04 -8.39
CA HIS A 223 17.06 -1.59 -8.43
C HIS A 223 17.54 -0.91 -7.15
N ILE A 224 17.42 -1.55 -6.00
CA ILE A 224 17.99 -1.03 -4.76
C ILE A 224 19.50 -0.97 -4.86
N ILE A 225 20.14 -2.04 -5.35
CA ILE A 225 21.60 -2.12 -5.44
C ILE A 225 22.15 -1.11 -6.45
N ILE A 226 21.52 -0.99 -7.61
CA ILE A 226 21.93 0.00 -8.61
C ILE A 226 21.80 1.43 -8.11
N ASN A 227 20.66 1.78 -7.47
CA ASN A 227 20.38 3.17 -7.11
C ASN A 227 20.98 3.60 -5.77
N TYR A 228 21.14 2.68 -4.82
CA TYR A 228 21.53 3.01 -3.45
C TYR A 228 22.74 2.22 -2.93
N GLY A 229 23.01 1.06 -3.52
CA GLY A 229 24.03 0.12 -3.04
C GLY A 229 23.44 -1.09 -2.30
N ILE A 230 24.32 -1.93 -1.77
CA ILE A 230 23.98 -3.21 -1.14
C ILE A 230 23.62 -2.96 0.34
N PRO A 231 22.38 -3.27 0.78
CA PRO A 231 21.94 -3.09 2.15
C PRO A 231 22.61 -4.11 3.09
N ALA A 232 22.81 -3.73 4.34
CA ALA A 232 23.40 -4.65 5.34
C ALA A 232 22.44 -5.79 5.69
N LYS A 233 21.13 -5.52 5.74
CA LYS A 233 20.10 -6.48 6.12
C LYS A 233 18.81 -6.28 5.32
N ILE A 234 18.21 -7.39 4.92
CA ILE A 234 16.83 -7.44 4.40
C ILE A 234 15.94 -8.13 5.42
N LYS A 235 14.77 -7.57 5.66
CA LYS A 235 13.74 -8.14 6.51
C LYS A 235 12.45 -8.38 5.73
N ALA A 236 11.98 -9.62 5.74
CA ALA A 236 10.77 -10.07 5.06
C ALA A 236 9.89 -10.93 5.97
N ASP A 237 8.75 -11.39 5.49
CA ASP A 237 7.92 -12.35 6.23
C ASP A 237 8.38 -13.81 6.02
N ASN A 238 7.72 -14.72 6.75
CA ASN A 238 8.03 -16.15 6.70
C ASN A 238 7.37 -16.85 5.50
N ARG A 239 7.59 -16.34 4.28
CA ARG A 239 7.10 -16.96 3.04
C ARG A 239 8.11 -17.92 2.43
N SER A 240 7.63 -18.83 1.58
CA SER A 240 8.47 -19.82 0.88
C SER A 240 9.59 -19.21 0.04
N THR A 241 9.41 -18.00 -0.44
CA THR A 241 10.47 -17.22 -1.13
C THR A 241 11.69 -17.00 -0.24
N PHE A 242 11.48 -16.78 1.05
CA PHE A 242 12.54 -16.39 1.99
C PHE A 242 12.95 -17.53 2.94
N ILE A 243 12.06 -18.50 3.19
CA ILE A 243 12.31 -19.63 4.11
C ILE A 243 12.00 -20.96 3.41
N ALA A 244 12.89 -21.93 3.58
CA ALA A 244 12.62 -23.31 3.20
C ALA A 244 11.64 -23.95 4.20
N ASN A 245 10.36 -24.04 3.81
CA ASN A 245 9.27 -24.49 4.69
C ASN A 245 9.33 -25.98 5.07
N ASN A 246 10.02 -26.81 4.28
CA ASN A 246 10.09 -28.27 4.50
C ASN A 246 11.27 -28.71 5.38
N VAL A 247 11.94 -27.78 6.05
CA VAL A 247 13.14 -28.06 6.82
C VAL A 247 12.93 -27.67 8.30
N LYS A 248 13.39 -28.51 9.22
CA LYS A 248 13.35 -28.23 10.67
C LYS A 248 14.07 -26.91 10.95
N GLU A 249 13.59 -26.16 11.93
CA GLU A 249 14.10 -24.82 12.28
C GLU A 249 15.63 -24.77 12.51
N VAL A 250 16.19 -25.84 13.10
CA VAL A 250 17.63 -26.00 13.35
C VAL A 250 18.45 -26.11 12.05
N ASP A 251 17.87 -26.67 10.99
CA ASP A 251 18.55 -26.90 9.72
C ASP A 251 18.28 -25.82 8.68
N ARG A 252 17.36 -24.86 8.94
CA ARG A 252 17.01 -23.79 8.00
C ARG A 252 18.21 -22.96 7.53
N LYS A 253 19.23 -22.82 8.36
CA LYS A 253 20.48 -22.14 7.99
C LYS A 253 21.30 -22.90 6.95
N LYS A 254 21.10 -24.22 6.83
CA LYS A 254 21.79 -25.07 5.84
C LYS A 254 21.07 -25.13 4.50
N PHE A 255 19.76 -24.88 4.47
CA PHE A 255 18.93 -24.98 3.28
C PHE A 255 18.37 -23.61 2.91
N LEU A 256 19.19 -22.83 2.21
CA LEU A 256 18.81 -21.53 1.71
C LEU A 256 17.82 -21.64 0.54
N THR A 257 16.82 -20.76 0.52
CA THR A 257 15.99 -20.53 -0.67
C THR A 257 16.82 -19.90 -1.78
N GLN A 258 16.29 -19.81 -2.99
CA GLN A 258 16.99 -19.14 -4.09
C GLN A 258 17.31 -17.68 -3.75
N PHE A 259 16.34 -16.94 -3.16
CA PHE A 259 16.56 -15.58 -2.67
C PHE A 259 17.58 -15.51 -1.54
N GLY A 260 17.57 -16.49 -0.64
CA GLY A 260 18.57 -16.62 0.42
C GLY A 260 20.00 -16.79 -0.09
N LYS A 261 20.18 -17.63 -1.15
CA LYS A 261 21.49 -17.79 -1.81
C LYS A 261 22.00 -16.49 -2.44
N VAL A 262 21.11 -15.71 -3.06
CA VAL A 262 21.43 -14.39 -3.59
C VAL A 262 21.89 -13.45 -2.48
N CYS A 263 21.14 -13.40 -1.38
CA CYS A 263 21.52 -12.58 -0.21
C CYS A 263 22.90 -13.01 0.36
N GLU A 264 23.16 -14.31 0.48
CA GLU A 264 24.45 -14.82 0.95
C GLU A 264 25.60 -14.38 0.04
N LYS A 265 25.45 -14.51 -1.30
CA LYS A 265 26.46 -14.11 -2.30
C LYS A 265 26.75 -12.60 -2.23
N LEU A 266 25.74 -11.79 -1.96
CA LEU A 266 25.86 -10.33 -1.83
C LEU A 266 26.24 -9.87 -0.40
N ASN A 267 26.51 -10.80 0.53
CA ASN A 267 26.77 -10.52 1.95
C ASN A 267 25.65 -9.68 2.61
N ILE A 268 24.40 -9.97 2.27
CA ILE A 268 23.20 -9.37 2.86
C ILE A 268 22.65 -10.32 3.93
N THR A 269 22.44 -9.83 5.14
CA THR A 269 21.79 -10.62 6.18
C THR A 269 20.29 -10.70 5.92
N LEU A 270 19.77 -11.86 5.53
CA LEU A 270 18.31 -12.07 5.38
C LEU A 270 17.72 -12.47 6.73
N VAL A 271 16.72 -11.72 7.20
CA VAL A 271 15.98 -11.99 8.44
C VAL A 271 14.49 -12.08 8.11
N THR A 272 13.89 -13.17 8.53
CA THR A 272 12.45 -13.37 8.34
C THR A 272 11.71 -13.33 9.67
N THR A 273 10.46 -12.94 9.66
CA THR A 273 9.64 -12.83 10.87
C THR A 273 8.17 -13.08 10.58
N SER A 274 7.51 -13.79 11.49
CA SER A 274 6.05 -13.91 11.52
C SER A 274 5.36 -12.82 12.34
N VAL A 275 6.15 -11.94 13.01
CA VAL A 275 5.61 -10.90 13.88
C VAL A 275 5.28 -9.66 13.06
N PRO A 276 4.00 -9.27 12.91
CA PRO A 276 3.58 -8.12 12.10
C PRO A 276 4.26 -6.83 12.53
N THR A 277 4.32 -6.55 13.83
CA THR A 277 4.95 -5.32 14.35
C THR A 277 6.43 -5.17 13.99
N ALA A 278 7.08 -6.25 13.61
CA ALA A 278 8.49 -6.23 13.20
C ALA A 278 8.70 -5.65 11.79
N LYS A 279 7.66 -5.59 10.95
CA LYS A 279 7.64 -5.00 9.60
C LYS A 279 6.76 -3.74 9.51
N ALA A 280 6.45 -3.12 10.64
CA ALA A 280 5.48 -2.02 10.73
C ALA A 280 5.74 -0.83 9.79
N HIS A 281 6.95 -0.65 9.27
CA HIS A 281 7.24 0.43 8.31
C HIS A 281 6.72 0.09 6.93
N VAL A 282 7.07 -1.07 6.38
CA VAL A 282 6.57 -1.47 5.05
C VAL A 282 5.07 -1.69 5.05
N GLU A 283 4.49 -2.25 6.13
CA GLU A 283 3.04 -2.41 6.25
C GLU A 283 2.31 -1.05 6.27
N ARG A 284 2.88 -0.04 6.94
CA ARG A 284 2.32 1.32 6.95
C ARG A 284 2.43 1.98 5.60
N GLU A 285 3.54 1.79 4.88
CA GLU A 285 3.67 2.30 3.52
C GLU A 285 2.70 1.58 2.56
N ASN A 286 2.54 0.27 2.68
CA ASN A 286 1.51 -0.48 1.96
C ASN A 286 0.11 0.12 2.18
N GLU A 287 -0.24 0.46 3.42
CA GLU A 287 -1.53 1.11 3.73
C GLU A 287 -1.62 2.51 3.13
N THR A 288 -0.55 3.29 3.19
CA THR A 288 -0.49 4.62 2.58
C THR A 288 -0.65 4.53 1.05
N PHE A 289 -0.02 3.55 0.42
CA PHE A 289 -0.12 3.29 -1.01
C PHE A 289 -1.54 2.84 -1.41
N LYS A 290 -2.15 1.91 -0.68
CA LYS A 290 -3.56 1.52 -0.89
C LYS A 290 -4.50 2.73 -0.88
N ASN A 291 -4.24 3.66 0.02
CA ASN A 291 -5.11 4.81 0.25
C ASN A 291 -4.92 5.95 -0.76
N ARG A 292 -3.86 5.92 -1.58
CA ARG A 292 -3.54 7.01 -2.51
C ARG A 292 -3.30 6.51 -3.93
N LEU A 293 -2.48 5.47 -4.12
CA LEU A 293 -2.03 5.03 -5.43
C LEU A 293 -3.17 4.52 -6.30
N ILE A 294 -4.12 3.77 -5.72
CA ILE A 294 -5.29 3.25 -6.47
C ILE A 294 -6.08 4.41 -7.09
N ALA A 295 -6.35 5.45 -6.30
CA ALA A 295 -7.09 6.61 -6.76
C ALA A 295 -6.31 7.39 -7.84
N GLU A 296 -4.99 7.55 -7.66
CA GLU A 296 -4.15 8.22 -8.66
C GLU A 296 -4.07 7.43 -9.97
N LEU A 297 -3.85 6.11 -9.93
CA LEU A 297 -3.82 5.27 -11.13
C LEU A 297 -5.14 5.34 -11.91
N ARG A 298 -6.29 5.34 -11.20
CA ARG A 298 -7.60 5.53 -11.81
C ARG A 298 -7.74 6.91 -12.46
N HIS A 299 -7.32 7.96 -11.74
CA HIS A 299 -7.40 9.35 -12.24
C HIS A 299 -6.56 9.55 -13.50
N GLU A 300 -5.36 8.97 -13.52
CA GLU A 300 -4.45 8.99 -14.68
C GLU A 300 -4.88 8.03 -15.80
N GLY A 301 -5.96 7.26 -15.61
CA GLY A 301 -6.46 6.29 -16.59
C GLY A 301 -5.51 5.10 -16.84
N ILE A 302 -4.65 4.77 -15.88
CA ILE A 302 -3.66 3.70 -15.98
C ILE A 302 -4.31 2.37 -15.62
N THR A 303 -4.38 1.45 -16.61
CA THR A 303 -4.94 0.10 -16.46
C THR A 303 -3.94 -1.00 -16.85
N ASP A 304 -2.79 -0.63 -17.36
CA ASP A 304 -1.71 -1.52 -17.80
C ASP A 304 -0.61 -1.60 -16.76
N ILE A 305 -0.03 -2.81 -16.55
CA ILE A 305 0.95 -3.07 -15.50
C ILE A 305 2.29 -2.37 -15.75
N ASP A 306 2.73 -2.27 -17.02
CA ASP A 306 4.01 -1.63 -17.34
C ASP A 306 3.91 -0.13 -17.12
N LYS A 307 2.81 0.50 -17.56
CA LYS A 307 2.52 1.90 -17.28
C LYS A 307 2.36 2.17 -15.79
N ALA A 308 1.75 1.23 -15.06
CA ALA A 308 1.62 1.34 -13.60
C ALA A 308 2.98 1.28 -12.90
N ASN A 309 3.90 0.43 -13.35
CA ASN A 309 5.28 0.35 -12.86
C ASN A 309 6.06 1.63 -13.16
N ASP A 310 5.92 2.19 -14.36
CA ASP A 310 6.55 3.45 -14.74
C ASP A 310 6.04 4.62 -13.89
N TYR A 311 4.72 4.75 -13.76
CA TYR A 311 4.11 5.79 -12.92
C TYR A 311 4.51 5.65 -11.45
N LEU A 312 4.50 4.43 -10.93
CA LEU A 312 4.88 4.11 -9.56
C LEU A 312 6.27 4.65 -9.21
N ASN A 313 7.27 4.32 -10.04
CA ASN A 313 8.68 4.61 -9.74
C ASN A 313 9.11 6.02 -10.16
N ASN A 314 8.57 6.56 -11.25
CA ASN A 314 8.98 7.84 -11.79
C ASN A 314 8.17 9.03 -11.23
N VAL A 315 6.93 8.80 -10.78
CA VAL A 315 6.03 9.86 -10.31
C VAL A 315 5.64 9.67 -8.85
N PHE A 316 5.00 8.53 -8.53
CA PHE A 316 4.36 8.34 -7.24
C PHE A 316 5.37 8.19 -6.09
N ILE A 317 6.34 7.28 -6.19
CA ILE A 317 7.36 7.07 -5.15
C ILE A 317 8.18 8.33 -4.86
N PRO A 318 8.70 9.09 -5.86
CA PRO A 318 9.38 10.35 -5.59
C PRO A 318 8.52 11.38 -4.85
N LYS A 319 7.25 11.51 -5.24
CA LYS A 319 6.26 12.39 -4.60
C LYS A 319 6.02 11.98 -3.14
N MET A 320 5.84 10.68 -2.88
CA MET A 320 5.63 10.13 -1.54
C MET A 320 6.87 10.28 -0.66
N ASN A 321 8.06 10.00 -1.20
CA ASN A 321 9.31 10.15 -0.48
C ASN A 321 9.58 11.61 -0.09
N LYS A 322 9.35 12.57 -0.99
CA LYS A 322 9.46 14.00 -0.67
C LYS A 322 8.58 14.41 0.50
N ARG A 323 7.42 13.76 0.67
CA ARG A 323 6.40 14.12 1.67
C ARG A 323 6.59 13.40 3.01
N PHE A 324 6.99 12.13 2.99
CA PHE A 324 6.93 11.26 4.17
C PHE A 324 8.28 10.68 4.62
N SER A 325 9.32 10.70 3.78
CA SER A 325 10.62 10.20 4.18
C SER A 325 11.45 11.23 4.94
N TYR A 326 12.41 10.72 5.72
CA TYR A 326 13.42 11.55 6.37
C TYR A 326 14.65 11.72 5.48
N ALA A 327 15.38 12.81 5.64
CA ALA A 327 16.62 13.05 4.92
C ALA A 327 17.65 11.94 5.21
N ILE A 328 18.39 11.54 4.18
CA ILE A 328 19.50 10.58 4.31
C ILE A 328 20.75 11.32 4.77
N ASP A 329 21.27 10.93 5.91
CA ASP A 329 22.63 11.34 6.32
C ASP A 329 23.64 10.45 5.59
N LYS A 330 24.25 10.98 4.54
CA LYS A 330 25.24 10.26 3.71
C LYS A 330 26.46 9.81 4.51
N ASN A 331 26.79 10.49 5.61
CA ASN A 331 27.93 10.15 6.46
C ASN A 331 27.64 8.96 7.37
N LYS A 332 26.37 8.57 7.51
CA LYS A 332 25.91 7.47 8.38
C LYS A 332 25.18 6.38 7.59
N SER A 333 25.49 6.18 6.33
CA SER A 333 24.93 5.11 5.52
C SER A 333 25.68 3.79 5.73
N LEU A 334 24.94 2.69 5.87
CA LEU A 334 25.44 1.32 5.85
C LEU A 334 25.20 0.62 4.49
N MET A 335 24.73 1.34 3.49
CA MET A 335 24.72 0.84 2.11
C MET A 335 26.16 0.68 1.63
N LYS A 336 26.54 -0.54 1.25
CA LYS A 336 27.84 -0.79 0.64
C LYS A 336 27.81 -0.38 -0.84
N LYS A 337 28.90 0.22 -1.31
CA LYS A 337 29.01 0.59 -2.73
C LYS A 337 28.89 -0.66 -3.59
N ASN A 338 28.06 -0.58 -4.62
CA ASN A 338 28.00 -1.61 -5.64
C ASN A 338 29.28 -1.61 -6.49
N THR A 339 29.90 -2.77 -6.63
CA THR A 339 31.10 -3.00 -7.44
C THR A 339 30.83 -3.89 -8.66
N TYR A 340 29.61 -4.41 -8.80
CA TYR A 340 29.20 -5.29 -9.88
C TYR A 340 28.66 -4.46 -11.05
N THR A 341 28.87 -4.94 -12.27
CA THR A 341 28.17 -4.43 -13.46
C THR A 341 26.68 -4.84 -13.41
N GLU A 342 25.86 -4.27 -14.29
CA GLU A 342 24.46 -4.65 -14.37
C GLU A 342 24.27 -6.10 -14.81
N GLU A 343 25.08 -6.56 -15.76
CA GLU A 343 25.07 -7.93 -16.26
C GLU A 343 25.47 -8.93 -15.16
N GLU A 344 26.54 -8.64 -14.42
CA GLU A 344 26.94 -9.46 -13.28
C GLU A 344 25.85 -9.53 -12.20
N LEU A 345 25.21 -8.41 -11.91
CA LEU A 345 24.09 -8.39 -10.96
C LEU A 345 22.90 -9.21 -11.46
N LYS A 346 22.55 -9.16 -12.74
CA LYS A 346 21.49 -9.99 -13.34
C LYS A 346 21.80 -11.49 -13.20
N LEU A 347 23.04 -11.89 -13.35
CA LEU A 347 23.48 -13.28 -13.16
C LEU A 347 23.51 -13.67 -11.65
N ILE A 348 23.77 -12.75 -10.76
CA ILE A 348 23.75 -12.98 -9.31
C ILE A 348 22.31 -13.04 -8.81
N ILE A 349 21.49 -12.05 -9.18
CA ILE A 349 20.09 -11.93 -8.76
C ILE A 349 19.20 -12.74 -9.70
N SER A 350 19.28 -14.06 -9.58
CA SER A 350 18.66 -15.01 -10.49
C SER A 350 18.27 -16.30 -9.78
N GLU A 351 17.35 -17.03 -10.38
CA GLU A 351 17.04 -18.39 -10.00
C GLU A 351 18.05 -19.35 -10.64
N LYS A 352 18.62 -20.26 -9.85
CA LYS A 352 19.64 -21.22 -10.28
C LYS A 352 19.11 -22.65 -10.16
N LYS A 353 19.23 -23.41 -11.27
CA LYS A 353 18.81 -24.84 -11.34
C LYS A 353 19.95 -25.70 -11.84
N ASP A 354 20.31 -26.70 -11.08
CA ASP A 354 21.26 -27.71 -11.55
C ASP A 354 20.63 -28.51 -12.69
N LYS A 355 21.35 -28.60 -13.83
CA LYS A 355 20.91 -29.25 -15.04
C LYS A 355 22.06 -30.11 -15.62
N ILE A 356 21.70 -30.94 -16.58
CA ILE A 356 22.62 -31.78 -17.28
C ILE A 356 22.35 -31.62 -18.79
N ILE A 357 23.40 -31.48 -19.58
CA ILE A 357 23.31 -31.34 -21.02
C ILE A 357 23.03 -32.72 -21.66
N ASP A 358 22.12 -32.75 -22.60
CA ASP A 358 21.71 -33.95 -23.32
C ASP A 358 22.59 -34.26 -24.55
N ASN A 359 22.21 -35.27 -25.34
CA ASN A 359 22.94 -35.70 -26.55
C ASN A 359 22.97 -34.64 -27.67
N ALA A 360 21.99 -33.73 -27.70
CA ALA A 360 21.88 -32.66 -28.67
C ALA A 360 22.52 -31.35 -28.20
N SER A 361 23.34 -31.41 -27.13
CA SER A 361 23.92 -30.25 -26.47
C SER A 361 22.89 -29.29 -25.90
N CYS A 362 21.69 -29.79 -25.51
CA CYS A 362 20.57 -29.00 -25.05
C CYS A 362 20.32 -29.17 -23.53
N ILE A 363 19.74 -28.15 -22.97
CA ILE A 363 19.26 -28.12 -21.57
C ILE A 363 17.73 -28.10 -21.59
N SER A 364 17.06 -29.05 -20.91
CA SER A 364 15.61 -29.07 -20.82
C SER A 364 15.12 -28.32 -19.59
N ASN A 365 14.07 -27.52 -19.77
CA ASN A 365 13.37 -26.85 -18.67
C ASN A 365 11.89 -26.64 -19.02
N ASN A 366 10.98 -27.13 -18.19
CA ASN A 366 9.52 -26.99 -18.37
C ASN A 366 9.03 -27.37 -19.78
N TYR A 367 9.44 -28.54 -20.28
CA TYR A 367 9.12 -29.08 -21.63
C TYR A 367 9.66 -28.24 -22.80
N LYS A 368 10.56 -27.30 -22.55
CA LYS A 368 11.28 -26.53 -23.56
C LYS A 368 12.74 -26.93 -23.55
N TYR A 369 13.40 -26.74 -24.71
CA TYR A 369 14.81 -27.05 -24.90
C TYR A 369 15.56 -25.79 -25.22
N TYR A 370 16.75 -25.67 -24.65
CA TYR A 370 17.61 -24.50 -24.77
C TYR A 370 19.02 -24.94 -25.18
N ILE A 371 19.61 -24.22 -26.13
CA ILE A 371 20.97 -24.45 -26.59
C ILE A 371 21.91 -23.35 -26.10
N PRO A 372 23.11 -23.67 -25.58
CA PRO A 372 24.09 -22.67 -25.18
C PRO A 372 24.68 -21.92 -26.40
N VAL A 373 24.72 -20.60 -26.30
CA VAL A 373 25.27 -19.68 -27.29
C VAL A 373 26.32 -18.82 -26.61
N ASN A 374 27.48 -18.68 -27.25
CA ASN A 374 28.53 -17.80 -26.74
C ASN A 374 28.06 -16.34 -26.86
N PRO A 375 28.02 -15.58 -25.77
CA PRO A 375 27.51 -14.21 -25.79
C PRO A 375 28.36 -13.23 -26.59
N GLU A 376 29.67 -13.53 -26.77
CA GLU A 376 30.58 -12.65 -27.49
C GLU A 376 30.54 -12.88 -29.03
N THR A 377 30.43 -14.15 -29.45
CA THR A 377 30.46 -14.51 -30.88
C THR A 377 29.05 -14.71 -31.48
N GLY A 378 28.04 -14.96 -30.65
CA GLY A 378 26.70 -15.33 -31.09
C GLY A 378 26.60 -16.76 -31.66
N GLU A 379 27.67 -17.56 -31.55
CA GLU A 379 27.72 -18.92 -32.09
C GLU A 379 27.24 -19.95 -31.05
N VAL A 380 26.59 -20.99 -31.57
CA VAL A 380 26.17 -22.15 -30.75
C VAL A 380 27.42 -22.89 -30.26
N THR A 381 27.48 -23.11 -28.95
CA THR A 381 28.55 -23.89 -28.32
C THR A 381 28.03 -25.26 -27.92
N CYS A 382 28.71 -26.31 -28.44
CA CYS A 382 28.32 -27.69 -28.19
C CYS A 382 29.14 -28.30 -27.05
N PHE A 383 28.42 -29.00 -26.14
CA PHE A 383 29.00 -29.71 -24.99
C PHE A 383 28.67 -31.21 -25.06
N SER A 384 29.51 -32.01 -24.44
CA SER A 384 29.32 -33.46 -24.36
C SER A 384 28.09 -33.79 -23.48
N LYS A 385 27.40 -34.87 -23.85
CA LYS A 385 26.33 -35.44 -23.01
C LYS A 385 26.82 -35.69 -21.60
N GLY A 386 26.00 -35.33 -20.63
CA GLY A 386 26.29 -35.52 -19.21
C GLY A 386 27.07 -34.37 -18.57
N THR A 387 27.48 -33.36 -19.34
CA THR A 387 28.11 -32.14 -18.79
C THR A 387 27.13 -31.50 -17.81
N LYS A 388 27.59 -31.29 -16.58
CA LYS A 388 26.82 -30.58 -15.52
C LYS A 388 26.87 -29.09 -15.81
N CYS A 389 25.72 -28.44 -15.67
CA CYS A 389 25.59 -27.01 -15.83
C CYS A 389 24.60 -26.41 -14.78
N ILE A 390 24.74 -25.15 -14.52
CA ILE A 390 23.79 -24.40 -13.73
C ILE A 390 22.99 -23.52 -14.66
N MET A 391 21.72 -23.84 -14.87
CA MET A 391 20.80 -22.97 -15.59
C MET A 391 20.43 -21.77 -14.72
N ILE A 392 20.52 -20.57 -15.28
CA ILE A 392 20.30 -19.28 -14.62
C ILE A 392 19.12 -18.62 -15.30
N ILE A 393 18.12 -18.24 -14.51
CA ILE A 393 16.93 -17.53 -14.98
C ILE A 393 16.92 -16.19 -14.28
N ASN A 394 17.21 -15.11 -15.02
CA ASN A 394 17.19 -13.77 -14.41
C ASN A 394 15.76 -13.21 -14.31
N TYR A 395 15.61 -12.10 -13.64
CA TYR A 395 14.29 -11.48 -13.44
C TYR A 395 13.70 -10.86 -14.72
N ASP A 396 14.50 -10.59 -15.76
CA ASP A 396 14.03 -10.13 -17.07
C ASP A 396 13.47 -11.27 -17.92
N GLY A 397 13.60 -12.52 -17.44
CA GLY A 397 13.17 -13.73 -18.17
C GLY A 397 14.20 -14.25 -19.17
N GLU A 398 15.41 -13.74 -19.18
CA GLU A 398 16.50 -14.28 -19.96
C GLU A 398 17.05 -15.55 -19.31
N PHE A 399 17.48 -16.47 -20.15
CA PHE A 399 18.03 -17.75 -19.76
C PHE A 399 19.53 -17.79 -20.08
N TRP A 400 20.31 -18.17 -19.07
CA TRP A 400 21.73 -18.33 -19.14
C TRP A 400 22.14 -19.69 -18.59
N CYS A 401 23.33 -20.17 -18.86
CA CYS A 401 23.94 -21.29 -18.16
C CYS A 401 25.39 -21.02 -17.80
N GLU A 402 25.79 -21.54 -16.65
CA GLU A 402 27.19 -21.58 -16.21
C GLU A 402 27.73 -22.99 -16.39
N ILE A 403 28.82 -23.12 -17.15
CA ILE A 403 29.52 -24.36 -17.41
C ILE A 403 31.00 -24.06 -17.18
N GLU A 404 31.65 -24.76 -16.27
CA GLU A 404 33.08 -24.61 -15.96
C GLU A 404 33.52 -23.15 -15.72
N ASN A 405 32.68 -22.40 -14.98
CA ASN A 405 32.83 -20.96 -14.65
C ASN A 405 32.74 -20.02 -15.90
N HIS A 406 32.23 -20.48 -17.01
CA HIS A 406 31.89 -19.63 -18.17
C HIS A 406 30.38 -19.51 -18.29
N TYR A 407 29.91 -18.33 -18.72
CA TYR A 407 28.50 -18.03 -18.90
C TYR A 407 28.14 -18.06 -20.38
N TYR A 408 27.08 -18.78 -20.71
CA TYR A 408 26.52 -18.88 -22.06
C TYR A 408 25.07 -18.44 -22.04
N GLN A 409 24.65 -17.69 -23.05
CA GLN A 409 23.24 -17.35 -23.21
C GLN A 409 22.49 -18.58 -23.71
N LEU A 410 21.26 -18.79 -23.21
CA LEU A 410 20.44 -19.91 -23.64
C LEU A 410 19.37 -19.45 -24.62
N THR A 411 19.35 -20.01 -25.80
CA THR A 411 18.34 -19.75 -26.82
C THR A 411 17.37 -20.93 -26.88
N GLU A 412 16.08 -20.64 -26.85
CA GLU A 412 15.03 -21.65 -26.98
C GLU A 412 15.02 -22.22 -28.39
N ILE A 413 14.90 -23.54 -28.49
CA ILE A 413 14.77 -24.26 -29.76
C ILE A 413 13.47 -25.04 -29.79
N GLU A 414 12.88 -25.21 -30.96
CA GLU A 414 11.69 -26.05 -31.13
C GLU A 414 11.98 -27.52 -30.74
N ASN A 415 11.01 -28.10 -30.02
CA ASN A 415 11.12 -29.49 -29.63
C ASN A 415 11.05 -30.41 -30.85
N ARG A 416 12.11 -31.16 -31.12
CA ARG A 416 12.18 -32.14 -32.22
C ARG A 416 11.09 -33.22 -32.13
N ASP A 417 10.63 -33.56 -30.89
CA ASP A 417 9.60 -34.56 -30.73
C ASP A 417 8.22 -34.07 -31.20
N SER A 418 7.98 -32.75 -31.29
CA SER A 418 6.73 -32.22 -31.82
C SER A 418 6.64 -32.34 -33.36
N VAL A 419 7.77 -32.29 -34.05
CA VAL A 419 7.85 -32.48 -35.49
C VAL A 419 7.65 -33.97 -35.82
N MET A 420 8.33 -34.86 -35.08
CA MET A 420 8.15 -36.30 -35.26
C MET A 420 6.76 -36.81 -34.87
N LYS A 421 6.14 -36.24 -33.86
CA LYS A 421 4.74 -36.56 -33.51
C LYS A 421 3.75 -36.14 -34.58
N LYS A 422 3.96 -35.01 -35.25
CA LYS A 422 3.12 -34.58 -36.37
C LYS A 422 3.26 -35.49 -37.57
N GLU A 423 4.44 -36.04 -37.80
CA GLU A 423 4.67 -37.02 -38.88
C GLU A 423 4.14 -38.43 -38.51
N SER A 424 4.18 -38.82 -37.22
CA SER A 424 3.66 -40.12 -36.78
C SER A 424 2.15 -40.14 -36.51
N GLU A 425 1.52 -38.99 -36.28
CA GLU A 425 0.05 -38.89 -36.11
C GLU A 425 -0.71 -39.03 -37.47
N ILE A 426 -0.01 -39.01 -38.60
CA ILE A 426 -0.61 -39.28 -39.91
C ILE A 426 -0.87 -40.78 -40.11
N GLU A 427 -0.28 -41.67 -39.32
CA GLU A 427 -0.37 -43.13 -39.56
C GLU A 427 -0.90 -43.99 -38.38
N THR A 428 -1.40 -43.43 -37.32
CA THR A 428 -2.03 -44.24 -36.26
C THR A 428 -3.49 -43.91 -36.12
N GLU A 429 -4.36 -44.75 -36.69
CA GLU A 429 -5.78 -44.86 -36.32
C GLU A 429 -5.91 -44.85 -34.79
N LYS A 430 -6.69 -43.95 -34.27
CA LYS A 430 -7.00 -43.89 -32.87
C LYS A 430 -7.59 -45.21 -32.42
N LYS A 431 -6.80 -46.07 -31.78
CA LYS A 431 -7.35 -47.17 -30.96
C LYS A 431 -8.15 -46.49 -29.82
N GLU A 432 -9.49 -46.60 -29.97
CA GLU A 432 -10.41 -46.23 -28.91
C GLU A 432 -10.04 -47.03 -27.66
N HIS A 433 -9.52 -46.39 -26.67
CA HIS A 433 -9.36 -47.00 -25.37
C HIS A 433 -10.76 -47.23 -24.77
N HIS A 434 -11.34 -48.37 -25.04
CA HIS A 434 -12.50 -48.83 -24.30
C HIS A 434 -12.13 -48.84 -22.82
N LYS A 435 -12.76 -47.94 -22.05
CA LYS A 435 -12.63 -48.00 -20.59
C LYS A 435 -13.10 -49.37 -20.15
N TYR A 436 -12.18 -50.21 -19.71
CA TYR A 436 -12.51 -51.51 -19.10
C TYR A 436 -13.49 -51.29 -17.94
N VAL A 437 -14.72 -51.74 -18.12
CA VAL A 437 -15.74 -51.72 -17.08
C VAL A 437 -15.75 -53.11 -16.44
N PRO A 438 -15.26 -53.28 -15.21
CA PRO A 438 -15.21 -54.58 -14.57
C PRO A 438 -16.61 -55.17 -14.47
N PRO A 439 -16.79 -56.51 -14.70
CA PRO A 439 -18.08 -57.16 -14.57
C PRO A 439 -18.62 -57.05 -13.15
N MET A 440 -19.92 -57.22 -12.96
CA MET A 440 -20.60 -57.04 -11.65
C MET A 440 -20.06 -57.90 -10.52
N ASN A 441 -19.49 -59.05 -10.81
CA ASN A 441 -18.85 -59.97 -9.86
C ASN A 441 -17.39 -59.63 -9.54
N HIS A 442 -16.83 -58.56 -10.11
CA HIS A 442 -15.47 -58.14 -9.84
C HIS A 442 -15.31 -57.62 -8.39
N PRO A 443 -14.27 -58.03 -7.63
CA PRO A 443 -14.07 -57.65 -6.22
C PRO A 443 -14.16 -56.15 -5.92
N TRP A 444 -13.72 -55.32 -6.82
CA TRP A 444 -13.79 -53.86 -6.68
C TRP A 444 -15.22 -53.30 -6.70
N ARG A 445 -16.14 -53.93 -7.46
CA ARG A 445 -17.54 -53.51 -7.46
C ARG A 445 -18.29 -54.02 -6.24
N GLN A 446 -17.97 -55.18 -5.73
CA GLN A 446 -18.56 -55.74 -4.50
C GLN A 446 -18.18 -54.89 -3.27
N ASN A 447 -16.95 -54.40 -3.18
CA ASN A 447 -16.50 -53.48 -2.11
C ASN A 447 -17.13 -52.08 -2.15
N MET A 448 -17.57 -51.61 -3.31
CA MET A 448 -18.31 -50.35 -3.41
C MET A 448 -19.76 -50.46 -2.94
N MET A 449 -20.41 -51.63 -3.12
CA MET A 449 -21.77 -51.83 -2.65
C MET A 449 -21.83 -51.99 -1.12
N LEU A 450 -20.85 -52.60 -0.50
CA LEU A 450 -20.77 -52.76 0.96
C LEU A 450 -20.51 -51.44 1.72
N LYS A 451 -19.98 -50.40 1.08
CA LYS A 451 -19.79 -49.07 1.68
C LYS A 451 -21.03 -48.15 1.60
N LYS A 452 -22.10 -48.56 0.90
CA LYS A 452 -23.36 -47.79 0.80
C LYS A 452 -24.41 -48.17 1.85
N TYR A 453 -24.10 -49.17 2.70
CA TYR A 453 -25.02 -49.65 3.75
C TYR A 453 -24.34 -49.71 5.13
N LYS A 454 -23.41 -48.81 5.42
CA LYS A 454 -22.95 -48.53 6.78
C LYS A 454 -23.09 -47.05 7.08
#